data_e12220688fa728032fa35fa29706f232
#
_entry.id   e12220688fa728032fa35fa29706f232
#
_cell.length_a   1.000
_cell.length_b   1.000
_cell.length_c   1.000
_cell.angle_alpha   90.00
_cell.angle_beta   90.00
_cell.angle_gamma   90.00
#
_symmetry.space_group_name_H-M   'P 1'
#
loop_
_entity.id
_entity.type
_entity.pdbx_description
1 polymer ?
#
loop_
_entity_poly.entity_id
_entity_poly.type
_entity_poly.pdbx_seq_one_letter_code
_entity_poly.pdbx_strand_id
1 'polypeptide(L)'
;IVAGDVPFKLRDKEVYLLDLTALVAGTQFRGQFEQRMKGLIDEVKKLGNIILMIDEIHNIVGAGDAEGSMNAANILKPALSRGEIQVIGATTFNEYRKSIEKDSALERRFQPVTVNEPSIEDSIKILKGLAPNYEAYHGVKISDGILRQAVLLSERYITDRFLPDKAIDLIDEACSDLNLKDPDISRRMQLQREIEDFEKERSMLEEQGAQEGVEPDYEQIATLKSKILQRQTELNTLLLKGDPQLTMENIAHVIELWTKIPASKIREEEFQRLSHLEERLKSHIIGQDEAVAAVSAAVRRNRVGISPKHKPVSFIFVGSTGVGKTELVKQLAVDLFNTPDALIRLDMSEFMEKHSVSRIVGSPPGYVGYDEAGQLTEKIRRKPYAVILFDEIEKALPDVLNV
;
A
#
# COMPACT_ATOMS: atom_id res chain seq x y z
N ILE A 1 -5.64 24.31 -12.54
CA ILE A 1 -5.22 25.10 -13.71
C ILE A 1 -6.13 24.79 -14.88
N VAL A 2 -6.25 23.54 -15.31
CA VAL A 2 -7.08 23.13 -16.48
C VAL A 2 -8.55 23.56 -16.34
N ALA A 3 -9.16 23.44 -15.16
CA ALA A 3 -10.53 23.89 -14.90
C ALA A 3 -10.67 25.41 -14.80
N GLY A 4 -9.58 26.17 -14.80
CA GLY A 4 -9.59 27.63 -14.69
C GLY A 4 -9.91 28.20 -13.29
N ASP A 5 -10.15 27.33 -12.32
CA ASP A 5 -10.45 27.72 -10.92
C ASP A 5 -9.15 27.93 -10.13
N VAL A 6 -8.37 28.90 -10.59
CA VAL A 6 -7.08 29.26 -10.01
C VAL A 6 -6.87 30.78 -10.02
N PRO A 7 -6.00 31.31 -9.15
CA PRO A 7 -5.61 32.73 -9.20
C PRO A 7 -5.11 33.14 -10.58
N PHE A 8 -5.34 34.39 -10.96
CA PHE A 8 -5.01 34.94 -12.29
C PHE A 8 -3.58 34.60 -12.76
N LYS A 9 -2.61 34.65 -11.85
CA LYS A 9 -1.19 34.34 -12.17
C LYS A 9 -0.92 32.87 -12.57
N LEU A 10 -1.86 31.96 -12.32
CA LEU A 10 -1.73 30.55 -12.63
C LEU A 10 -2.58 30.10 -13.82
N ARG A 11 -3.44 30.97 -14.38
CA ARG A 11 -4.37 30.60 -15.47
C ARG A 11 -3.68 30.13 -16.73
N ASP A 12 -2.54 30.78 -17.05
CA ASP A 12 -1.80 30.50 -18.27
C ASP A 12 -0.61 29.54 -18.02
N LYS A 13 -0.53 29.00 -16.81
CA LYS A 13 0.54 28.05 -16.48
C LYS A 13 0.18 26.64 -16.93
N GLU A 14 1.21 25.91 -17.33
CA GLU A 14 1.12 24.51 -17.73
C GLU A 14 2.04 23.68 -16.81
N VAL A 15 1.57 22.50 -16.37
CA VAL A 15 2.35 21.61 -15.52
C VAL A 15 2.81 20.44 -16.35
N TYR A 16 4.12 20.24 -16.40
CA TYR A 16 4.75 19.13 -17.10
C TYR A 16 5.46 18.20 -16.11
N LEU A 17 5.18 16.91 -16.21
CA LEU A 17 5.90 15.88 -15.47
C LEU A 17 7.24 15.64 -16.16
N LEU A 18 8.34 15.83 -15.44
CA LEU A 18 9.69 15.58 -15.92
C LEU A 18 10.12 14.17 -15.52
N ASP A 19 10.25 13.30 -16.51
CA ASP A 19 10.83 11.97 -16.34
C ASP A 19 12.37 12.05 -16.45
N LEU A 20 13.03 11.96 -15.31
CA LEU A 20 14.50 11.96 -15.25
C LEU A 20 15.11 10.71 -15.90
N THR A 21 14.41 9.58 -15.84
CA THR A 21 14.87 8.31 -16.42
C THR A 21 14.90 8.41 -17.95
N ALA A 22 13.87 9.01 -18.54
CA ALA A 22 13.80 9.26 -19.98
C ALA A 22 14.89 10.22 -20.44
N LEU A 23 15.27 11.21 -19.62
CA LEU A 23 16.38 12.13 -19.96
C LEU A 23 17.75 11.43 -19.99
N VAL A 24 17.94 10.43 -19.13
CA VAL A 24 19.17 9.63 -19.06
C VAL A 24 19.20 8.58 -20.18
N ALA A 25 18.04 8.07 -20.59
CA ALA A 25 17.95 7.02 -21.61
C ALA A 25 18.62 7.42 -22.93
N GLY A 26 19.49 6.55 -23.44
CA GLY A 26 20.26 6.77 -24.67
C GLY A 26 21.41 7.78 -24.56
N THR A 27 21.78 8.22 -23.35
CA THR A 27 23.01 9.00 -23.15
C THR A 27 24.15 8.07 -22.75
N GLN A 28 25.17 7.96 -23.62
CA GLN A 28 26.37 7.15 -23.33
C GLN A 28 27.39 7.93 -22.49
N PHE A 29 27.34 9.26 -22.54
CA PHE A 29 28.30 10.13 -21.88
C PHE A 29 27.59 11.20 -21.04
N ARG A 30 28.18 11.53 -19.90
CA ARG A 30 27.73 12.58 -18.99
C ARG A 30 27.40 13.92 -19.67
N GLY A 31 28.24 14.34 -20.63
CA GLY A 31 28.02 15.59 -21.35
C GLY A 31 26.74 15.66 -22.19
N GLN A 32 26.24 14.51 -22.69
CA GLN A 32 24.98 14.46 -23.44
C GLN A 32 23.77 14.70 -22.52
N PHE A 33 23.77 14.13 -21.33
CA PHE A 33 22.73 14.38 -20.34
C PHE A 33 22.73 15.85 -19.90
N GLU A 34 23.91 16.40 -19.59
CA GLU A 34 24.04 17.81 -19.19
C GLU A 34 23.54 18.74 -20.30
N GLN A 35 23.83 18.43 -21.56
CA GLN A 35 23.36 19.23 -22.70
C GLN A 35 21.85 19.17 -22.85
N ARG A 36 21.22 17.96 -22.71
CA ARG A 36 19.76 17.79 -22.76
C ARG A 36 19.08 18.56 -21.65
N MET A 37 19.59 18.43 -20.42
CA MET A 37 19.03 19.11 -19.26
C MET A 37 19.14 20.65 -19.39
N LYS A 38 20.28 21.17 -19.87
CA LYS A 38 20.45 22.59 -20.15
C LYS A 38 19.48 23.07 -21.24
N GLY A 39 19.34 22.32 -22.32
CA GLY A 39 18.40 22.62 -23.40
C GLY A 39 16.96 22.73 -22.89
N LEU A 40 16.53 21.74 -22.08
CA LEU A 40 15.21 21.76 -21.43
C LEU A 40 15.01 23.01 -20.55
N ILE A 41 15.98 23.33 -19.70
CA ILE A 41 15.90 24.50 -18.83
C ILE A 41 15.80 25.80 -19.64
N ASP A 42 16.59 25.92 -20.70
CA ASP A 42 16.58 27.09 -21.57
C ASP A 42 15.25 27.24 -22.32
N GLU A 43 14.64 26.16 -22.70
CA GLU A 43 13.30 26.16 -23.32
C GLU A 43 12.21 26.56 -22.31
N VAL A 44 12.21 25.96 -21.11
CA VAL A 44 11.29 26.33 -20.02
C VAL A 44 11.40 27.82 -19.66
N LYS A 45 12.62 28.36 -19.62
CA LYS A 45 12.85 29.79 -19.39
C LYS A 45 12.26 30.67 -20.48
N LYS A 46 12.41 30.28 -21.76
CA LYS A 46 11.87 31.03 -22.90
C LYS A 46 10.37 31.08 -22.88
N LEU A 47 9.71 29.96 -22.56
CA LEU A 47 8.25 29.85 -22.50
C LEU A 47 7.68 30.61 -21.30
N GLY A 48 8.30 30.54 -20.13
CA GLY A 48 7.95 31.30 -18.94
C GLY A 48 6.63 30.91 -18.24
N ASN A 49 5.81 30.08 -18.90
CA ASN A 49 4.53 29.60 -18.37
C ASN A 49 4.57 28.17 -17.83
N ILE A 50 5.72 27.50 -17.83
CA ILE A 50 5.87 26.11 -17.44
C ILE A 50 6.20 25.96 -15.97
N ILE A 51 5.51 25.01 -15.31
CA ILE A 51 5.85 24.49 -13.98
C ILE A 51 6.30 23.04 -14.19
N LEU A 52 7.52 22.72 -13.79
CA LEU A 52 8.02 21.34 -13.85
C LEU A 52 7.61 20.59 -12.59
N MET A 53 6.98 19.45 -12.74
CA MET A 53 6.76 18.47 -11.68
C MET A 53 7.82 17.39 -11.78
N ILE A 54 8.55 17.13 -10.70
CA ILE A 54 9.59 16.09 -10.63
C ILE A 54 9.22 15.15 -9.50
N ASP A 55 8.86 13.95 -9.88
CA ASP A 55 8.66 12.88 -8.91
C ASP A 55 10.01 12.31 -8.47
N GLU A 56 10.06 11.83 -7.23
CA GLU A 56 11.32 11.36 -6.61
C GLU A 56 12.48 12.35 -6.79
N ILE A 57 12.24 13.64 -6.48
CA ILE A 57 13.22 14.72 -6.69
C ILE A 57 14.57 14.46 -6.02
N HIS A 58 14.63 13.59 -5.02
CA HIS A 58 15.87 13.17 -4.38
C HIS A 58 16.86 12.51 -5.36
N ASN A 59 16.38 11.92 -6.46
CA ASN A 59 17.21 11.34 -7.51
C ASN A 59 18.05 12.39 -8.28
N ILE A 60 17.64 13.67 -8.19
CA ILE A 60 18.43 14.79 -8.79
C ILE A 60 19.78 14.97 -8.09
N VAL A 61 19.82 14.73 -6.77
CA VAL A 61 21.01 14.97 -5.95
C VAL A 61 22.09 13.94 -6.21
N GLY A 62 21.75 12.86 -6.88
CA GLY A 62 22.62 11.73 -7.16
C GLY A 62 22.94 10.94 -5.89
N ALA A 63 22.90 9.63 -5.93
CA ALA A 63 23.50 8.77 -4.90
C ALA A 63 25.02 9.00 -4.96
N GLY A 64 25.47 9.97 -4.20
CA GLY A 64 26.70 10.70 -4.40
C GLY A 64 27.95 10.02 -3.91
N ASP A 65 28.32 8.80 -4.21
CA ASP A 65 29.66 8.27 -3.93
C ASP A 65 30.22 7.34 -5.02
N ALA A 66 29.50 7.14 -6.13
CA ALA A 66 30.09 6.46 -7.29
C ALA A 66 30.72 7.51 -8.21
N GLU A 67 32.02 7.38 -8.47
CA GLU A 67 32.74 8.12 -9.53
C GLU A 67 31.97 8.00 -10.85
N GLY A 68 31.26 9.09 -11.24
CA GLY A 68 30.46 9.14 -12.46
C GLY A 68 28.97 9.40 -12.29
N SER A 69 28.42 9.54 -11.08
CA SER A 69 27.01 9.85 -10.89
C SER A 69 26.65 11.22 -11.47
N MET A 70 25.59 11.23 -12.31
CA MET A 70 25.09 12.43 -12.97
C MET A 70 24.34 13.30 -11.93
N ASN A 71 24.96 14.39 -11.50
CA ASN A 71 24.36 15.31 -10.54
C ASN A 71 23.54 16.38 -11.26
N ALA A 72 22.27 16.07 -11.57
CA ALA A 72 21.34 17.00 -12.19
C ALA A 72 21.08 18.26 -11.33
N ALA A 73 21.26 18.14 -10.02
CA ALA A 73 21.10 19.26 -9.09
C ALA A 73 22.01 20.45 -9.44
N ASN A 74 23.25 20.20 -9.85
CA ASN A 74 24.19 21.26 -10.20
C ASN A 74 23.75 22.07 -11.42
N ILE A 75 22.94 21.49 -12.29
CA ILE A 75 22.41 22.19 -13.48
C ILE A 75 21.15 22.98 -13.11
N LEU A 76 20.30 22.42 -12.25
CA LEU A 76 19.05 23.06 -11.80
C LEU A 76 19.28 24.19 -10.79
N LYS A 77 20.24 24.05 -9.88
CA LYS A 77 20.53 25.02 -8.81
C LYS A 77 20.65 26.49 -9.28
N PRO A 78 21.38 26.79 -10.37
CA PRO A 78 21.50 28.18 -10.84
C PRO A 78 20.16 28.76 -11.31
N ALA A 79 19.36 27.97 -12.04
CA ALA A 79 18.07 28.41 -12.57
C ALA A 79 17.02 28.59 -11.44
N LEU A 80 16.98 27.67 -10.46
CA LEU A 80 16.18 27.78 -9.27
C LEU A 80 16.59 28.99 -8.42
N SER A 81 17.90 29.21 -8.29
CA SER A 81 18.43 30.34 -7.49
C SER A 81 18.04 31.71 -8.03
N ARG A 82 17.91 31.81 -9.35
CA ARG A 82 17.52 33.05 -10.02
C ARG A 82 16.01 33.19 -10.22
N GLY A 83 15.21 32.15 -9.80
CA GLY A 83 13.78 32.14 -10.01
C GLY A 83 13.36 32.04 -11.48
N GLU A 84 14.26 31.54 -12.34
CA GLU A 84 14.05 31.44 -13.80
C GLU A 84 13.11 30.29 -14.17
N ILE A 85 12.98 29.28 -13.31
CA ILE A 85 12.09 28.14 -13.46
C ILE A 85 11.30 27.90 -12.18
N GLN A 86 10.12 27.32 -12.34
CA GLN A 86 9.26 26.87 -11.23
C GLN A 86 9.24 25.34 -11.20
N VAL A 87 9.52 24.76 -10.04
CA VAL A 87 9.60 23.31 -9.87
C VAL A 87 8.78 22.89 -8.67
N ILE A 88 7.98 21.85 -8.83
CA ILE A 88 7.30 21.10 -7.77
C ILE A 88 8.01 19.77 -7.66
N GLY A 89 8.58 19.44 -6.51
CA GLY A 89 9.25 18.16 -6.28
C GLY A 89 8.46 17.33 -5.29
N ALA A 90 8.26 16.04 -5.59
CA ALA A 90 7.74 15.07 -4.66
C ALA A 90 8.85 14.17 -4.13
N THR A 91 8.81 13.81 -2.85
CA THR A 91 9.77 12.88 -2.24
C THR A 91 9.22 12.36 -0.91
N THR A 92 9.84 11.33 -0.35
CA THR A 92 9.54 10.84 0.99
C THR A 92 10.29 11.64 2.07
N PHE A 93 9.79 11.60 3.32
CA PHE A 93 10.48 12.24 4.45
C PHE A 93 11.91 11.74 4.65
N ASN A 94 12.14 10.45 4.48
CA ASN A 94 13.46 9.87 4.66
C ASN A 94 14.45 10.34 3.59
N GLU A 95 14.02 10.34 2.34
CA GLU A 95 14.86 10.78 1.22
C GLU A 95 15.06 12.31 1.22
N TYR A 96 14.05 13.09 1.66
CA TYR A 96 14.20 14.52 1.87
C TYR A 96 15.36 14.82 2.84
N ARG A 97 15.36 14.16 4.02
CA ARG A 97 16.42 14.33 5.04
C ARG A 97 17.79 13.87 4.55
N LYS A 98 17.84 12.75 3.80
CA LYS A 98 19.11 12.21 3.31
C LYS A 98 19.73 13.04 2.21
N SER A 99 18.94 13.58 1.31
CA SER A 99 19.40 14.15 0.03
C SER A 99 19.17 15.64 -0.07
N ILE A 100 17.98 16.17 0.22
CA ILE A 100 17.65 17.59 0.00
C ILE A 100 18.10 18.45 1.18
N GLU A 101 17.80 18.06 2.41
CA GLU A 101 18.12 18.81 3.63
C GLU A 101 19.64 18.95 3.84
N LYS A 102 20.41 17.96 3.43
CA LYS A 102 21.89 18.02 3.47
C LYS A 102 22.50 18.96 2.44
N ASP A 103 21.78 19.27 1.38
CA ASP A 103 22.23 20.22 0.35
C ASP A 103 21.65 21.61 0.63
N SER A 104 22.39 22.43 1.35
CA SER A 104 21.97 23.78 1.77
C SER A 104 21.58 24.71 0.61
N ALA A 105 22.05 24.42 -0.60
CA ALA A 105 21.70 25.20 -1.79
C ALA A 105 20.31 24.81 -2.33
N LEU A 106 19.91 23.54 -2.24
CA LEU A 106 18.56 23.09 -2.59
C LEU A 106 17.56 23.41 -1.49
N GLU A 107 17.89 23.14 -0.23
CA GLU A 107 17.03 23.40 0.93
C GLU A 107 16.48 24.83 0.93
N ARG A 108 17.34 25.82 0.66
CA ARG A 108 16.94 27.25 0.61
C ARG A 108 16.10 27.63 -0.62
N ARG A 109 15.92 26.73 -1.59
CA ARG A 109 15.19 26.99 -2.85
C ARG A 109 13.84 26.31 -2.92
N PHE A 110 13.63 25.28 -2.10
CA PHE A 110 12.37 24.59 -2.00
C PHE A 110 11.66 24.96 -0.69
N GLN A 111 10.40 25.35 -0.80
CA GLN A 111 9.53 25.47 0.35
C GLN A 111 8.95 24.09 0.67
N PRO A 112 9.29 23.47 1.80
CA PRO A 112 8.72 22.17 2.15
C PRO A 112 7.22 22.28 2.44
N VAL A 113 6.45 21.38 1.83
CA VAL A 113 5.02 21.22 2.08
C VAL A 113 4.80 19.80 2.57
N THR A 114 4.43 19.67 3.83
CA THR A 114 4.16 18.37 4.43
C THR A 114 2.80 17.87 4.01
N VAL A 115 2.77 16.69 3.36
CA VAL A 115 1.55 15.96 3.03
C VAL A 115 1.45 14.77 3.97
N ASN A 116 0.52 14.85 4.92
CA ASN A 116 0.30 13.79 5.90
C ASN A 116 -0.61 12.70 5.32
N GLU A 117 -0.52 11.51 5.90
CA GLU A 117 -1.46 10.43 5.66
C GLU A 117 -2.89 10.91 5.95
N PRO A 118 -3.86 10.65 5.06
CA PRO A 118 -5.24 11.05 5.28
C PRO A 118 -5.87 10.28 6.44
N SER A 119 -6.86 10.90 7.07
CA SER A 119 -7.65 10.23 8.10
C SER A 119 -8.46 9.07 7.51
N ILE A 120 -8.93 8.15 8.37
CA ILE A 120 -9.83 7.05 7.97
C ILE A 120 -11.05 7.60 7.22
N GLU A 121 -11.68 8.67 7.73
CA GLU A 121 -12.87 9.26 7.11
C GLU A 121 -12.56 9.91 5.75
N ASP A 122 -11.40 10.55 5.60
CA ASP A 122 -11.00 11.10 4.32
C ASP A 122 -10.60 10.00 3.32
N SER A 123 -9.96 8.94 3.79
CA SER A 123 -9.65 7.76 2.96
C SER A 123 -10.94 7.10 2.43
N ILE A 124 -11.99 7.02 3.24
CA ILE A 124 -13.30 6.52 2.79
C ILE A 124 -13.88 7.41 1.69
N LYS A 125 -13.77 8.74 1.81
CA LYS A 125 -14.23 9.67 0.77
C LYS A 125 -13.43 9.51 -0.54
N ILE A 126 -12.11 9.33 -0.41
CA ILE A 126 -11.23 9.06 -1.57
C ILE A 126 -11.66 7.77 -2.27
N LEU A 127 -11.81 6.67 -1.53
CA LEU A 127 -12.23 5.39 -2.10
C LEU A 127 -13.61 5.49 -2.78
N LYS A 128 -14.56 6.22 -2.19
CA LYS A 128 -15.87 6.47 -2.82
C LYS A 128 -15.75 7.20 -4.15
N GLY A 129 -14.83 8.15 -4.26
CA GLY A 129 -14.55 8.84 -5.51
C GLY A 129 -13.92 7.95 -6.59
N LEU A 130 -13.12 6.97 -6.17
CA LEU A 130 -12.42 6.04 -7.06
C LEU A 130 -13.26 4.81 -7.44
N ALA A 131 -14.20 4.40 -6.57
CA ALA A 131 -14.98 3.17 -6.73
C ALA A 131 -15.64 3.02 -8.12
N PRO A 132 -16.24 4.05 -8.75
CA PRO A 132 -16.82 3.90 -10.07
C PRO A 132 -15.82 3.46 -11.16
N ASN A 133 -14.55 3.88 -11.04
CA ASN A 133 -13.52 3.49 -12.00
C ASN A 133 -13.14 1.99 -11.82
N TYR A 134 -13.02 1.54 -10.57
CA TYR A 134 -12.75 0.13 -10.27
C TYR A 134 -13.95 -0.76 -10.63
N GLU A 135 -15.17 -0.32 -10.35
CA GLU A 135 -16.40 -1.02 -10.78
C GLU A 135 -16.44 -1.22 -12.30
N ALA A 136 -16.16 -0.15 -13.05
CA ALA A 136 -16.15 -0.21 -14.52
C ALA A 136 -15.02 -1.12 -15.06
N TYR A 137 -13.83 -1.04 -14.44
CA TYR A 137 -12.67 -1.82 -14.89
C TYR A 137 -12.81 -3.32 -14.60
N HIS A 138 -13.27 -3.69 -13.41
CA HIS A 138 -13.40 -5.08 -12.98
C HIS A 138 -14.76 -5.72 -13.29
N GLY A 139 -15.78 -4.95 -13.68
CA GLY A 139 -17.14 -5.44 -13.93
C GLY A 139 -17.84 -5.92 -12.65
N VAL A 140 -17.59 -5.27 -11.52
CA VAL A 140 -18.13 -5.61 -10.19
C VAL A 140 -18.84 -4.41 -9.58
N LYS A 141 -19.67 -4.64 -8.55
CA LYS A 141 -20.27 -3.56 -7.74
C LYS A 141 -19.68 -3.52 -6.36
N ILE A 142 -19.39 -2.30 -5.88
CA ILE A 142 -18.74 -2.06 -4.58
C ILE A 142 -19.68 -1.18 -3.74
N SER A 143 -20.22 -1.75 -2.67
CA SER A 143 -21.08 -0.97 -1.77
C SER A 143 -20.27 -0.04 -0.86
N ASP A 144 -20.88 1.06 -0.42
CA ASP A 144 -20.30 2.00 0.55
C ASP A 144 -19.85 1.31 1.84
N GLY A 145 -20.59 0.29 2.28
CA GLY A 145 -20.24 -0.52 3.44
C GLY A 145 -18.93 -1.27 3.26
N ILE A 146 -18.70 -1.84 2.10
CA ILE A 146 -17.46 -2.55 1.76
C ILE A 146 -16.28 -1.57 1.67
N LEU A 147 -16.45 -0.39 1.07
CA LEU A 147 -15.40 0.65 1.03
C LEU A 147 -14.97 1.07 2.44
N ARG A 148 -15.94 1.30 3.32
CA ARG A 148 -15.65 1.61 4.73
C ARG A 148 -14.90 0.46 5.42
N GLN A 149 -15.33 -0.77 5.22
CA GLN A 149 -14.68 -1.94 5.81
C GLN A 149 -13.26 -2.14 5.26
N ALA A 150 -13.05 -1.93 3.97
CA ALA A 150 -11.72 -2.01 3.35
C ALA A 150 -10.73 -1.04 4.00
N VAL A 151 -11.13 0.22 4.26
CA VAL A 151 -10.29 1.20 4.96
C VAL A 151 -10.00 0.75 6.39
N LEU A 152 -11.03 0.37 7.16
CA LEU A 152 -10.87 -0.04 8.55
C LEU A 152 -9.99 -1.29 8.70
N LEU A 153 -10.19 -2.27 7.84
CA LEU A 153 -9.43 -3.52 7.87
C LEU A 153 -8.00 -3.34 7.35
N SER A 154 -7.81 -2.54 6.31
CA SER A 154 -6.46 -2.23 5.83
C SER A 154 -5.65 -1.48 6.89
N GLU A 155 -6.27 -0.51 7.59
CA GLU A 155 -5.62 0.20 8.68
C GLU A 155 -5.25 -0.74 9.84
N ARG A 156 -6.11 -1.70 10.10
CA ARG A 156 -5.93 -2.65 11.19
C ARG A 156 -4.92 -3.75 10.89
N TYR A 157 -4.94 -4.32 9.68
CA TYR A 157 -4.19 -5.54 9.35
C TYR A 157 -2.98 -5.32 8.43
N ILE A 158 -2.91 -4.18 7.73
CA ILE A 158 -1.80 -3.84 6.82
C ILE A 158 -1.01 -2.69 7.43
N THR A 159 0.14 -3.00 8.04
CA THR A 159 0.93 -2.04 8.82
C THR A 159 2.18 -1.55 8.11
N ASP A 160 2.54 -2.15 6.99
CA ASP A 160 3.72 -1.84 6.18
C ASP A 160 3.44 -0.81 5.07
N ARG A 161 2.19 -0.38 4.91
CA ARG A 161 1.74 0.60 3.93
C ARG A 161 0.85 1.66 4.58
N PHE A 162 0.65 2.77 3.88
CA PHE A 162 -0.12 3.92 4.35
C PHE A 162 -1.48 4.05 3.65
N LEU A 163 -2.42 4.72 4.30
CA LEU A 163 -3.66 5.15 3.66
C LEU A 163 -3.40 6.33 2.69
N PRO A 164 -4.15 6.46 1.58
CA PRO A 164 -5.25 5.58 1.17
C PRO A 164 -4.79 4.34 0.40
N ASP A 165 -3.53 4.26 -0.03
CA ASP A 165 -3.00 3.27 -0.99
C ASP A 165 -3.27 1.84 -0.56
N LYS A 166 -3.01 1.48 0.71
CA LYS A 166 -3.27 0.12 1.22
C LYS A 166 -4.74 -0.31 1.12
N ALA A 167 -5.67 0.64 1.21
CA ALA A 167 -7.08 0.36 1.06
C ALA A 167 -7.52 0.29 -0.41
N ILE A 168 -6.88 1.10 -1.27
CA ILE A 168 -7.06 1.06 -2.72
C ILE A 168 -6.57 -0.27 -3.27
N ASP A 169 -5.33 -0.66 -2.93
CA ASP A 169 -4.74 -1.95 -3.33
C ASP A 169 -5.60 -3.13 -2.87
N LEU A 170 -6.14 -3.05 -1.65
CA LEU A 170 -7.01 -4.09 -1.11
C LEU A 170 -8.31 -4.24 -1.91
N ILE A 171 -8.93 -3.14 -2.33
CA ILE A 171 -10.12 -3.15 -3.17
C ILE A 171 -9.78 -3.69 -4.56
N ASP A 172 -8.69 -3.22 -5.16
CA ASP A 172 -8.27 -3.63 -6.50
C ASP A 172 -8.01 -5.15 -6.56
N GLU A 173 -7.24 -5.68 -5.61
CA GLU A 173 -6.94 -7.11 -5.52
C GLU A 173 -8.19 -7.95 -5.23
N ALA A 174 -9.08 -7.46 -4.35
CA ALA A 174 -10.33 -8.16 -4.05
C ALA A 174 -11.31 -8.19 -5.24
N CYS A 175 -11.35 -7.12 -6.03
CA CYS A 175 -12.10 -7.07 -7.29
C CYS A 175 -11.48 -8.03 -8.33
N SER A 176 -10.15 -8.06 -8.42
CA SER A 176 -9.43 -8.97 -9.31
C SER A 176 -9.66 -10.45 -8.94
N ASP A 177 -9.61 -10.78 -7.65
CA ASP A 177 -9.88 -12.13 -7.14
C ASP A 177 -11.32 -12.57 -7.48
N LEU A 178 -12.28 -11.67 -7.29
CA LEU A 178 -13.68 -11.93 -7.65
C LEU A 178 -13.85 -12.11 -9.16
N ASN A 179 -13.23 -11.25 -9.97
CA ASN A 179 -13.26 -11.33 -11.42
C ASN A 179 -12.71 -12.67 -11.94
N LEU A 180 -11.59 -13.13 -11.38
CA LEU A 180 -10.99 -14.41 -11.77
C LEU A 180 -11.84 -15.63 -11.36
N LYS A 181 -12.60 -15.53 -10.28
CA LYS A 181 -13.43 -16.63 -9.77
C LYS A 181 -14.82 -16.69 -10.39
N ASP A 182 -15.32 -15.55 -10.88
CA ASP A 182 -16.66 -15.46 -11.46
C ASP A 182 -16.62 -15.76 -12.98
N PRO A 183 -17.19 -16.90 -13.43
CA PRO A 183 -17.17 -17.27 -14.84
C PRO A 183 -18.02 -16.33 -15.70
N ASP A 184 -19.06 -15.68 -15.14
CA ASP A 184 -19.93 -14.79 -15.87
C ASP A 184 -19.20 -13.49 -16.25
N ILE A 185 -18.31 -12.97 -15.39
CA ILE A 185 -17.48 -11.77 -15.72
C ILE A 185 -16.53 -12.10 -16.87
N SER A 186 -15.79 -13.20 -16.73
CA SER A 186 -14.83 -13.63 -17.77
C SER A 186 -15.53 -13.84 -19.10
N ARG A 187 -16.74 -14.45 -19.08
CA ARG A 187 -17.54 -14.68 -20.29
C ARG A 187 -18.05 -13.35 -20.91
N ARG A 188 -18.48 -12.37 -20.09
CA ARG A 188 -18.87 -11.04 -20.57
C ARG A 188 -17.73 -10.35 -21.29
N MET A 189 -16.53 -10.32 -20.69
CA MET A 189 -15.35 -9.71 -21.31
C MET A 189 -14.97 -10.39 -22.62
N GLN A 190 -15.06 -11.73 -22.68
CA GLN A 190 -14.81 -12.47 -23.90
C GLN A 190 -15.82 -12.10 -25.00
N LEU A 191 -17.11 -12.06 -24.66
CA LEU A 191 -18.18 -11.69 -25.62
C LEU A 191 -18.02 -10.27 -26.14
N GLN A 192 -17.64 -9.32 -25.28
CA GLN A 192 -17.37 -7.94 -25.72
C GLN A 192 -16.24 -7.88 -26.74
N ARG A 193 -15.12 -8.59 -26.47
CA ARG A 193 -14.01 -8.66 -27.42
C ARG A 193 -14.41 -9.33 -28.74
N GLU A 194 -15.13 -10.46 -28.67
CA GLU A 194 -15.63 -11.13 -29.87
C GLU A 194 -16.52 -10.21 -30.72
N ILE A 195 -17.39 -9.41 -30.08
CA ILE A 195 -18.24 -8.42 -30.76
C ILE A 195 -17.38 -7.33 -31.43
N GLU A 196 -16.45 -6.74 -30.69
CA GLU A 196 -15.54 -5.70 -31.23
C GLU A 196 -14.73 -6.22 -32.42
N ASP A 197 -14.22 -7.44 -32.35
CA ASP A 197 -13.42 -8.04 -33.42
C ASP A 197 -14.29 -8.30 -34.65
N PHE A 198 -15.50 -8.84 -34.48
CA PHE A 198 -16.44 -9.01 -35.58
C PHE A 198 -16.93 -7.68 -36.19
N GLU A 199 -17.10 -6.64 -35.38
CA GLU A 199 -17.46 -5.30 -35.86
C GLU A 199 -16.33 -4.68 -36.67
N LYS A 200 -15.06 -4.83 -36.24
CA LYS A 200 -13.88 -4.40 -37.00
C LYS A 200 -13.78 -5.14 -38.33
N GLU A 201 -13.91 -6.48 -38.30
CA GLU A 201 -13.86 -7.31 -39.52
C GLU A 201 -14.95 -6.91 -40.49
N ARG A 202 -16.19 -6.71 -39.99
CA ARG A 202 -17.31 -6.22 -40.81
C ARG A 202 -17.02 -4.84 -41.44
N SER A 203 -16.50 -3.90 -40.65
CA SER A 203 -16.17 -2.56 -41.14
C SER A 203 -15.11 -2.59 -42.24
N MET A 204 -14.08 -3.45 -42.06
CA MET A 204 -13.03 -3.63 -43.10
C MET A 204 -13.61 -4.17 -44.40
N LEU A 205 -14.53 -5.14 -44.34
CA LEU A 205 -15.20 -5.69 -45.53
C LEU A 205 -16.14 -4.68 -46.20
N GLU A 206 -16.86 -3.87 -45.42
CA GLU A 206 -17.71 -2.79 -45.92
C GLU A 206 -16.87 -1.68 -46.60
N GLU A 207 -15.72 -1.33 -46.02
CA GLU A 207 -14.77 -0.36 -46.61
C GLU A 207 -14.11 -0.89 -47.90
N GLN A 208 -13.73 -2.16 -47.95
CA GLN A 208 -13.19 -2.80 -49.16
C GLN A 208 -14.23 -2.84 -50.29
N GLY A 209 -15.50 -3.11 -49.95
CA GLY A 209 -16.60 -3.10 -50.92
C GLY A 209 -16.98 -1.71 -51.39
N ALA A 210 -16.58 -0.64 -50.68
CA ALA A 210 -16.81 0.75 -51.10
C ALA A 210 -15.77 1.25 -52.12
N GLN A 211 -14.70 0.50 -52.40
CA GLN A 211 -13.73 0.84 -53.42
C GLN A 211 -14.29 0.53 -54.83
N GLU A 212 -14.09 1.43 -55.79
CA GLU A 212 -14.59 1.25 -57.13
C GLU A 212 -14.04 -0.05 -57.77
N GLY A 213 -14.98 -0.91 -58.21
CA GLY A 213 -14.69 -2.15 -58.92
C GLY A 213 -14.58 -3.44 -58.09
N VAL A 214 -14.84 -3.37 -56.81
CA VAL A 214 -14.91 -4.56 -55.92
C VAL A 214 -16.35 -4.76 -55.44
N GLU A 215 -16.96 -5.92 -55.72
CA GLU A 215 -18.26 -6.25 -55.12
C GLU A 215 -18.06 -6.63 -53.63
N PRO A 216 -18.86 -6.05 -52.72
CA PRO A 216 -18.80 -6.43 -51.30
C PRO A 216 -19.20 -7.88 -51.09
N ASP A 217 -18.50 -8.61 -50.25
CA ASP A 217 -18.89 -9.97 -49.87
C ASP A 217 -20.09 -9.93 -48.91
N TYR A 218 -21.28 -9.77 -49.50
CA TYR A 218 -22.54 -9.70 -48.73
C TYR A 218 -22.82 -10.94 -47.91
N GLU A 219 -22.33 -12.12 -48.30
CA GLU A 219 -22.53 -13.37 -47.56
C GLU A 219 -21.69 -13.38 -46.27
N GLN A 220 -20.44 -12.96 -46.32
CA GLN A 220 -19.60 -12.82 -45.16
C GLN A 220 -20.13 -11.71 -44.23
N ILE A 221 -20.53 -10.55 -44.76
CA ILE A 221 -21.12 -9.46 -43.97
C ILE A 221 -22.40 -9.91 -43.26
N ALA A 222 -23.28 -10.67 -43.93
CA ALA A 222 -24.51 -11.19 -43.32
C ALA A 222 -24.18 -12.24 -42.20
N THR A 223 -23.20 -13.08 -42.42
CA THR A 223 -22.70 -14.04 -41.42
C THR A 223 -22.14 -13.36 -40.18
N LEU A 224 -21.31 -12.31 -40.34
CA LEU A 224 -20.77 -11.52 -39.24
C LEU A 224 -21.88 -10.81 -38.45
N LYS A 225 -22.87 -10.20 -39.15
CA LYS A 225 -24.06 -9.58 -38.52
C LYS A 225 -24.82 -10.59 -37.66
N SER A 226 -25.00 -11.81 -38.14
CA SER A 226 -25.66 -12.88 -37.39
C SER A 226 -24.88 -13.27 -36.14
N LYS A 227 -23.54 -13.43 -36.26
CA LYS A 227 -22.65 -13.69 -35.13
C LYS A 227 -22.71 -12.57 -34.10
N ILE A 228 -22.58 -11.32 -34.50
CA ILE A 228 -22.69 -10.16 -33.64
C ILE A 228 -24.00 -10.18 -32.85
N LEU A 229 -25.12 -10.37 -33.51
CA LEU A 229 -26.45 -10.41 -32.88
C LEU A 229 -26.55 -11.54 -31.85
N GLN A 230 -26.03 -12.72 -32.19
CA GLN A 230 -26.01 -13.88 -31.28
C GLN A 230 -25.16 -13.57 -30.02
N ARG A 231 -23.95 -12.98 -30.17
CA ARG A 231 -23.08 -12.61 -29.05
C ARG A 231 -23.68 -11.49 -28.20
N GLN A 232 -24.32 -10.49 -28.84
CA GLN A 232 -25.05 -9.42 -28.14
C GLN A 232 -26.24 -9.97 -27.33
N THR A 233 -26.96 -10.95 -27.85
CA THR A 233 -28.05 -11.59 -27.10
C THR A 233 -27.57 -12.36 -25.90
N GLU A 234 -26.47 -13.11 -26.05
CA GLU A 234 -25.81 -13.82 -24.94
C GLU A 234 -25.29 -12.84 -23.89
N LEU A 235 -24.61 -11.78 -24.31
CA LEU A 235 -24.11 -10.70 -23.43
C LEU A 235 -25.25 -10.04 -22.66
N ASN A 236 -26.35 -9.67 -23.34
CA ASN A 236 -27.50 -9.08 -22.68
C ASN A 236 -28.12 -10.01 -21.64
N THR A 237 -28.16 -11.33 -21.90
CA THR A 237 -28.65 -12.32 -20.92
C THR A 237 -27.77 -12.33 -19.66
N LEU A 238 -26.47 -12.23 -19.82
CA LEU A 238 -25.53 -12.16 -18.69
C LEU A 238 -25.63 -10.81 -17.95
N LEU A 239 -25.85 -9.71 -18.67
CA LEU A 239 -26.02 -8.38 -18.05
C LEU A 239 -27.32 -8.28 -17.24
N LEU A 240 -28.38 -9.01 -17.62
CA LEU A 240 -29.61 -9.06 -16.83
C LEU A 240 -29.45 -9.72 -15.47
N LYS A 241 -28.41 -10.56 -15.26
CA LYS A 241 -28.08 -11.11 -13.94
C LYS A 241 -27.54 -10.07 -12.97
N GLY A 242 -27.16 -8.89 -13.48
CA GLY A 242 -26.47 -7.84 -12.71
C GLY A 242 -24.97 -8.09 -12.53
N ASP A 243 -24.27 -7.09 -12.04
CA ASP A 243 -22.85 -7.23 -11.74
C ASP A 243 -22.67 -7.89 -10.37
N PRO A 244 -21.72 -8.82 -10.24
CA PRO A 244 -21.41 -9.43 -8.95
C PRO A 244 -20.98 -8.37 -7.96
N GLN A 245 -21.40 -8.54 -6.71
CA GLN A 245 -21.07 -7.60 -5.65
C GLN A 245 -19.83 -8.05 -4.89
N LEU A 246 -18.92 -7.12 -4.67
CA LEU A 246 -17.79 -7.34 -3.78
C LEU A 246 -18.29 -7.57 -2.35
N THR A 247 -17.84 -8.65 -1.73
CA THR A 247 -18.28 -9.08 -0.40
C THR A 247 -17.18 -8.93 0.63
N MET A 248 -17.56 -8.99 1.92
CA MET A 248 -16.62 -9.03 3.02
C MET A 248 -15.70 -10.25 2.97
N GLU A 249 -16.17 -11.34 2.35
CA GLU A 249 -15.39 -12.56 2.19
C GLU A 249 -14.20 -12.37 1.23
N ASN A 250 -14.42 -11.63 0.12
CA ASN A 250 -13.35 -11.30 -0.81
C ASN A 250 -12.29 -10.44 -0.13
N ILE A 251 -12.70 -9.38 0.60
CA ILE A 251 -11.78 -8.52 1.36
C ILE A 251 -10.96 -9.33 2.37
N ALA A 252 -11.64 -10.17 3.16
CA ALA A 252 -11.00 -10.99 4.18
C ALA A 252 -10.03 -12.01 3.58
N HIS A 253 -10.37 -12.58 2.42
CA HIS A 253 -9.49 -13.51 1.71
C HIS A 253 -8.18 -12.86 1.26
N VAL A 254 -8.26 -11.65 0.69
CA VAL A 254 -7.05 -10.92 0.28
C VAL A 254 -6.17 -10.57 1.48
N ILE A 255 -6.77 -10.10 2.58
CA ILE A 255 -6.02 -9.82 3.81
C ILE A 255 -5.35 -11.10 4.33
N GLU A 256 -6.04 -12.26 4.28
CA GLU A 256 -5.44 -13.55 4.63
C GLU A 256 -4.23 -13.89 3.75
N LEU A 257 -4.32 -13.65 2.44
CA LEU A 257 -3.20 -13.87 1.52
C LEU A 257 -1.98 -13.02 1.88
N TRP A 258 -2.19 -11.74 2.21
CA TRP A 258 -1.10 -10.82 2.50
C TRP A 258 -0.53 -10.98 3.91
N THR A 259 -1.40 -11.14 4.90
CA THR A 259 -1.00 -11.11 6.33
C THR A 259 -0.89 -12.50 6.96
N LYS A 260 -1.40 -13.53 6.29
CA LYS A 260 -1.56 -14.91 6.80
C LYS A 260 -2.50 -15.02 8.01
N ILE A 261 -3.34 -14.01 8.25
CA ILE A 261 -4.37 -14.04 9.28
C ILE A 261 -5.63 -14.68 8.68
N PRO A 262 -6.16 -15.78 9.26
CA PRO A 262 -7.30 -16.48 8.68
C PRO A 262 -8.53 -15.61 8.45
N ALA A 263 -9.15 -15.72 7.25
CA ALA A 263 -10.33 -14.94 6.87
C ALA A 263 -11.51 -15.09 7.85
N SER A 264 -11.64 -16.26 8.49
CA SER A 264 -12.63 -16.49 9.54
C SER A 264 -12.50 -15.51 10.71
N LYS A 265 -11.26 -15.15 11.07
CA LYS A 265 -10.99 -14.20 12.15
C LYS A 265 -11.25 -12.74 11.77
N ILE A 266 -11.10 -12.43 10.49
CA ILE A 266 -11.36 -11.08 9.95
C ILE A 266 -12.87 -10.83 9.88
N ARG A 267 -13.65 -11.87 9.58
CA ARG A 267 -15.13 -11.83 9.45
C ARG A 267 -15.89 -11.88 10.77
N GLU A 268 -15.34 -12.62 11.74
CA GLU A 268 -15.99 -12.78 13.04
C GLU A 268 -15.97 -11.46 13.81
N GLU A 269 -17.12 -11.01 14.32
CA GLU A 269 -17.16 -9.84 15.17
C GLU A 269 -16.24 -10.07 16.37
N GLU A 270 -15.21 -9.27 16.47
CA GLU A 270 -14.15 -9.39 17.48
C GLU A 270 -14.73 -9.44 18.89
N PHE A 271 -15.84 -8.76 19.08
CA PHE A 271 -16.53 -8.73 20.37
C PHE A 271 -17.04 -10.11 20.79
N GLN A 272 -17.63 -10.88 19.87
CA GLN A 272 -18.11 -12.23 20.18
C GLN A 272 -16.95 -13.17 20.53
N ARG A 273 -15.85 -13.08 19.82
CA ARG A 273 -14.65 -13.88 20.11
C ARG A 273 -14.05 -13.54 21.47
N LEU A 274 -13.93 -12.25 21.79
CA LEU A 274 -13.36 -11.81 23.05
C LEU A 274 -14.27 -12.10 24.24
N SER A 275 -15.60 -12.23 24.04
CA SER A 275 -16.52 -12.64 25.11
C SER A 275 -16.25 -14.05 25.62
N HIS A 276 -15.87 -14.98 24.73
CA HIS A 276 -15.57 -16.37 25.07
C HIS A 276 -14.08 -16.68 25.26
N LEU A 277 -13.19 -15.67 25.23
CA LEU A 277 -11.76 -15.84 25.41
C LEU A 277 -11.41 -16.56 26.73
N GLU A 278 -12.06 -16.16 27.81
CA GLU A 278 -11.82 -16.71 29.13
C GLU A 278 -12.16 -18.20 29.21
N GLU A 279 -13.30 -18.61 28.64
CA GLU A 279 -13.74 -20.01 28.61
C GLU A 279 -12.78 -20.88 27.81
N ARG A 280 -12.33 -20.40 26.64
CA ARG A 280 -11.38 -21.12 25.81
C ARG A 280 -10.01 -21.26 26.47
N LEU A 281 -9.52 -20.22 27.13
CA LEU A 281 -8.25 -20.31 27.86
C LEU A 281 -8.35 -21.27 29.04
N LYS A 282 -9.47 -21.27 29.81
CA LYS A 282 -9.71 -22.20 30.91
C LYS A 282 -9.80 -23.67 30.46
N SER A 283 -10.21 -23.94 29.25
CA SER A 283 -10.23 -25.31 28.72
C SER A 283 -8.82 -25.89 28.52
N HIS A 284 -7.79 -25.05 28.36
CA HIS A 284 -6.39 -25.47 28.15
C HIS A 284 -5.51 -25.27 29.40
N ILE A 285 -5.82 -24.24 30.20
CA ILE A 285 -5.04 -23.87 31.38
C ILE A 285 -5.84 -24.24 32.64
N ILE A 286 -5.37 -25.25 33.33
CA ILE A 286 -6.03 -25.79 34.50
C ILE A 286 -5.42 -25.20 35.79
N GLY A 287 -6.24 -24.75 36.72
CA GLY A 287 -5.82 -24.33 38.05
C GLY A 287 -5.23 -22.91 38.13
N GLN A 288 -5.44 -22.06 37.10
CA GLN A 288 -5.03 -20.66 37.07
C GLN A 288 -6.19 -19.72 36.69
N ASP A 289 -7.38 -19.98 37.24
CA ASP A 289 -8.63 -19.30 36.86
C ASP A 289 -8.58 -17.79 37.06
N GLU A 290 -7.97 -17.31 38.15
CA GLU A 290 -7.83 -15.87 38.42
C GLU A 290 -6.90 -15.19 37.41
N ALA A 291 -5.78 -15.81 37.07
CA ALA A 291 -4.83 -15.27 36.09
C ALA A 291 -5.47 -15.22 34.69
N VAL A 292 -6.18 -16.28 34.29
CA VAL A 292 -6.91 -16.34 33.01
C VAL A 292 -7.98 -15.27 32.95
N ALA A 293 -8.78 -15.09 34.01
CA ALA A 293 -9.82 -14.07 34.09
C ALA A 293 -9.22 -12.65 34.01
N ALA A 294 -8.12 -12.38 34.73
CA ALA A 294 -7.46 -11.08 34.69
C ALA A 294 -6.90 -10.73 33.30
N VAL A 295 -6.22 -11.69 32.63
CA VAL A 295 -5.70 -11.53 31.27
C VAL A 295 -6.82 -11.30 30.29
N SER A 296 -7.87 -12.12 30.30
CA SER A 296 -9.03 -12.01 29.41
C SER A 296 -9.75 -10.67 29.57
N ALA A 297 -9.94 -10.21 30.81
CA ALA A 297 -10.55 -8.92 31.09
C ALA A 297 -9.69 -7.74 30.59
N ALA A 298 -8.37 -7.80 30.72
CA ALA A 298 -7.47 -6.76 30.26
C ALA A 298 -7.41 -6.71 28.71
N VAL A 299 -7.37 -7.85 28.04
CA VAL A 299 -7.43 -7.95 26.58
C VAL A 299 -8.76 -7.38 26.07
N ARG A 300 -9.88 -7.77 26.66
CA ARG A 300 -11.21 -7.22 26.31
C ARG A 300 -11.26 -5.70 26.45
N ARG A 301 -10.82 -5.14 27.59
CA ARG A 301 -10.82 -3.67 27.80
C ARG A 301 -9.99 -2.90 26.77
N ASN A 302 -8.83 -3.43 26.40
CA ASN A 302 -7.96 -2.78 25.41
C ASN A 302 -8.60 -2.77 24.02
N ARG A 303 -9.25 -3.87 23.62
CA ARG A 303 -9.85 -4.03 22.30
C ARG A 303 -11.18 -3.29 22.11
N VAL A 304 -11.92 -3.04 23.18
CA VAL A 304 -13.18 -2.26 23.15
C VAL A 304 -12.93 -0.74 22.94
N GLY A 305 -11.66 -0.31 22.88
CA GLY A 305 -11.32 1.07 22.48
C GLY A 305 -11.59 2.13 23.56
N ILE A 306 -11.71 1.74 24.83
CA ILE A 306 -11.86 2.70 25.96
C ILE A 306 -10.57 3.51 26.19
N SER A 307 -9.44 3.08 25.62
CA SER A 307 -8.18 3.81 25.70
C SER A 307 -7.99 4.69 24.47
N PRO A 308 -7.75 6.01 24.60
CA PRO A 308 -7.60 6.93 23.48
C PRO A 308 -6.29 6.74 22.67
N LYS A 309 -5.41 5.85 23.09
CA LYS A 309 -4.19 5.48 22.37
C LYS A 309 -4.14 3.96 22.26
N HIS A 310 -3.98 3.45 21.04
CA HIS A 310 -3.78 2.02 20.74
C HIS A 310 -2.42 1.53 21.29
N LYS A 311 -2.32 1.45 22.63
CA LYS A 311 -1.15 0.89 23.27
C LYS A 311 -1.31 -0.62 23.42
N PRO A 312 -0.26 -1.41 23.21
CA PRO A 312 -0.29 -2.84 23.50
C PRO A 312 -0.58 -3.09 24.99
N VAL A 313 -1.29 -4.19 25.28
CA VAL A 313 -1.50 -4.61 26.65
C VAL A 313 -0.22 -5.25 27.16
N SER A 314 0.27 -4.80 28.30
CA SER A 314 1.46 -5.35 28.95
C SER A 314 1.07 -6.09 30.21
N PHE A 315 1.66 -7.27 30.41
CA PHE A 315 1.44 -8.12 31.59
C PHE A 315 2.79 -8.49 32.21
N ILE A 316 2.79 -8.60 33.53
CA ILE A 316 3.91 -9.19 34.29
C ILE A 316 3.36 -10.41 34.99
N PHE A 317 3.88 -11.60 34.63
CA PHE A 317 3.51 -12.87 35.27
C PHE A 317 4.54 -13.21 36.34
N VAL A 318 4.12 -13.22 37.58
CA VAL A 318 4.96 -13.54 38.74
C VAL A 318 4.47 -14.86 39.36
N GLY A 319 5.38 -15.76 39.65
CA GLY A 319 5.06 -17.05 40.26
C GLY A 319 6.25 -18.02 40.19
N SER A 320 6.18 -19.12 40.93
CA SER A 320 7.20 -20.15 40.96
C SER A 320 7.41 -20.83 39.61
N THR A 321 8.52 -21.52 39.41
CA THR A 321 8.82 -22.26 38.19
C THR A 321 7.80 -23.40 38.00
N GLY A 322 7.35 -23.65 36.77
CA GLY A 322 6.47 -24.76 36.43
C GLY A 322 4.96 -24.51 36.68
N VAL A 323 4.55 -23.33 37.12
CA VAL A 323 3.11 -23.03 37.37
C VAL A 323 2.28 -22.64 36.12
N GLY A 324 2.88 -22.72 34.93
CA GLY A 324 2.16 -22.51 33.67
C GLY A 324 2.23 -21.09 33.08
N LYS A 325 3.12 -20.18 33.57
CA LYS A 325 3.24 -18.80 33.05
C LYS A 325 3.46 -18.73 31.52
N THR A 326 4.47 -19.46 31.05
CA THR A 326 4.82 -19.49 29.62
C THR A 326 3.72 -20.18 28.79
N GLU A 327 3.07 -21.22 29.34
CA GLU A 327 1.97 -21.91 28.66
C GLU A 327 0.74 -21.02 28.49
N LEU A 328 0.39 -20.24 29.48
CA LEU A 328 -0.70 -19.25 29.38
C LEU A 328 -0.46 -18.26 28.23
N VAL A 329 0.77 -17.77 28.08
CA VAL A 329 1.11 -16.85 26.97
C VAL A 329 1.05 -17.53 25.62
N LYS A 330 1.49 -18.80 25.51
CA LYS A 330 1.39 -19.58 24.28
C LYS A 330 -0.08 -19.80 23.88
N GLN A 331 -0.91 -20.22 24.81
CA GLN A 331 -2.34 -20.43 24.54
C GLN A 331 -3.05 -19.11 24.20
N LEU A 332 -2.69 -18.01 24.82
CA LEU A 332 -3.18 -16.67 24.47
C LEU A 332 -2.79 -16.30 23.03
N ALA A 333 -1.56 -16.55 22.61
CA ALA A 333 -1.13 -16.28 21.25
C ALA A 333 -1.87 -17.13 20.22
N VAL A 334 -2.05 -18.42 20.50
CA VAL A 334 -2.82 -19.35 19.65
C VAL A 334 -4.28 -18.90 19.57
N ASP A 335 -4.91 -18.55 20.68
CA ASP A 335 -6.30 -18.12 20.68
C ASP A 335 -6.51 -16.79 19.93
N LEU A 336 -5.67 -15.80 20.19
CA LEU A 336 -5.78 -14.48 19.53
C LEU A 336 -5.46 -14.54 18.04
N PHE A 337 -4.48 -15.36 17.60
CA PHE A 337 -3.92 -15.32 16.24
C PHE A 337 -4.01 -16.64 15.46
N ASN A 338 -4.55 -17.74 16.05
CA ASN A 338 -4.68 -19.10 15.48
C ASN A 338 -3.37 -19.75 15.01
N THR A 339 -2.24 -19.22 15.41
CA THR A 339 -0.93 -19.77 15.05
C THR A 339 0.02 -19.68 16.23
N PRO A 340 0.73 -20.76 16.57
CA PRO A 340 1.78 -20.71 17.58
C PRO A 340 2.92 -19.77 17.15
N ASP A 341 3.10 -19.55 15.86
CA ASP A 341 4.11 -18.65 15.30
C ASP A 341 3.88 -17.17 15.59
N ALA A 342 2.69 -16.80 16.07
CA ALA A 342 2.39 -15.44 16.53
C ALA A 342 3.07 -15.13 17.89
N LEU A 343 3.69 -16.11 18.54
CA LEU A 343 4.47 -15.88 19.74
C LEU A 343 5.94 -15.58 19.38
N ILE A 344 6.36 -14.35 19.64
CA ILE A 344 7.77 -13.94 19.60
C ILE A 344 8.35 -14.09 21.00
N ARG A 345 9.09 -15.17 21.24
CA ARG A 345 9.76 -15.40 22.51
C ARG A 345 11.18 -14.86 22.45
N LEU A 346 11.56 -14.08 23.46
CA LEU A 346 12.92 -13.63 23.73
C LEU A 346 13.32 -14.16 25.11
N ASP A 347 14.35 -14.98 25.16
CA ASP A 347 14.95 -15.44 26.40
C ASP A 347 15.94 -14.39 26.88
N MET A 348 15.61 -13.71 27.98
CA MET A 348 16.40 -12.59 28.44
C MET A 348 17.76 -13.01 29.04
N SER A 349 17.98 -14.30 29.25
CA SER A 349 19.30 -14.84 29.62
C SER A 349 20.35 -14.69 28.51
N GLU A 350 19.91 -14.56 27.24
CA GLU A 350 20.80 -14.28 26.09
C GLU A 350 21.24 -12.81 26.01
N PHE A 351 20.63 -11.93 26.81
CA PHE A 351 20.80 -10.49 26.77
C PHE A 351 21.41 -9.91 28.05
N MET A 352 22.39 -10.61 28.60
CA MET A 352 23.12 -10.24 29.83
C MET A 352 24.30 -9.29 29.58
N GLU A 353 24.69 -9.05 28.31
CA GLU A 353 25.88 -8.26 27.96
C GLU A 353 25.51 -6.81 27.56
N LYS A 354 26.47 -5.88 27.69
CA LYS A 354 26.26 -4.43 27.41
C LYS A 354 25.80 -4.11 25.96
N HIS A 355 26.12 -4.95 24.98
CA HIS A 355 25.74 -4.76 23.60
C HIS A 355 24.37 -5.37 23.26
N SER A 356 23.65 -5.89 24.23
CA SER A 356 22.38 -6.58 24.05
C SER A 356 21.25 -5.64 23.58
N VAL A 357 21.26 -4.37 23.98
CA VAL A 357 20.28 -3.37 23.55
C VAL A 357 20.30 -3.19 22.03
N SER A 358 21.48 -3.02 21.44
CA SER A 358 21.61 -2.89 19.97
C SER A 358 21.23 -4.16 19.23
N ARG A 359 21.40 -5.33 19.81
CA ARG A 359 20.91 -6.60 19.22
C ARG A 359 19.39 -6.70 19.23
N ILE A 360 18.71 -6.13 20.23
CA ILE A 360 17.24 -6.15 20.33
C ILE A 360 16.60 -5.14 19.39
N VAL A 361 17.03 -3.86 19.48
CA VAL A 361 16.38 -2.72 18.81
C VAL A 361 17.07 -2.32 17.49
N GLY A 362 18.35 -2.62 17.36
CA GLY A 362 19.25 -2.14 16.30
C GLY A 362 20.20 -1.07 16.81
N SER A 363 21.28 -0.82 16.06
CA SER A 363 22.26 0.21 16.40
C SER A 363 21.76 1.60 16.01
N PRO A 364 22.05 2.64 16.82
CA PRO A 364 21.74 4.02 16.43
C PRO A 364 22.50 4.45 15.17
N PRO A 365 22.00 5.47 14.43
CA PRO A 365 22.69 6.02 13.27
C PRO A 365 24.12 6.46 13.62
N GLY A 366 25.09 6.02 12.80
CA GLY A 366 26.52 6.35 12.98
C GLY A 366 27.35 5.34 13.77
N TYR A 367 26.75 4.26 14.29
CA TYR A 367 27.47 3.16 14.93
C TYR A 367 27.62 1.96 13.99
N VAL A 368 28.68 1.17 14.22
CA VAL A 368 28.93 -0.08 13.49
C VAL A 368 27.73 -1.03 13.67
N GLY A 369 27.19 -1.56 12.57
CA GLY A 369 25.99 -2.42 12.58
C GLY A 369 24.67 -1.65 12.45
N TYR A 370 24.67 -0.38 12.06
CA TYR A 370 23.44 0.39 11.81
C TYR A 370 22.55 -0.20 10.70
N ASP A 371 23.16 -0.85 9.70
CA ASP A 371 22.43 -1.52 8.61
C ASP A 371 21.81 -2.86 9.04
N GLU A 372 22.18 -3.38 10.23
CA GLU A 372 21.58 -4.58 10.81
C GLU A 372 20.37 -4.20 11.66
N ALA A 373 19.17 -4.57 11.19
CA ALA A 373 17.95 -4.39 11.96
C ALA A 373 18.00 -5.21 13.25
N GLY A 374 17.50 -4.67 14.37
CA GLY A 374 17.45 -5.40 15.64
C GLY A 374 16.57 -6.65 15.54
N GLN A 375 16.92 -7.69 16.28
CA GLN A 375 16.24 -8.99 16.23
C GLN A 375 14.73 -8.88 16.54
N LEU A 376 14.37 -8.05 17.52
CA LEU A 376 12.97 -7.84 17.90
C LEU A 376 12.25 -6.98 16.87
N THR A 377 12.84 -5.86 16.48
CA THR A 377 12.25 -4.93 15.52
C THR A 377 11.98 -5.59 14.17
N GLU A 378 12.92 -6.42 13.68
CA GLU A 378 12.75 -7.19 12.46
C GLU A 378 11.65 -8.25 12.57
N LYS A 379 11.59 -8.99 13.71
CA LYS A 379 10.53 -9.97 13.94
C LYS A 379 9.16 -9.32 14.01
N ILE A 380 9.04 -8.16 14.69
CA ILE A 380 7.77 -7.40 14.77
C ILE A 380 7.39 -6.86 13.39
N ARG A 381 8.33 -6.34 12.61
CA ARG A 381 8.06 -5.85 11.25
C ARG A 381 7.50 -6.94 10.34
N ARG A 382 8.04 -8.17 10.46
CA ARG A 382 7.55 -9.32 9.69
C ARG A 382 6.24 -9.89 10.23
N LYS A 383 5.97 -9.74 11.55
CA LYS A 383 4.77 -10.26 12.23
C LYS A 383 4.20 -9.18 13.15
N PRO A 384 3.51 -8.17 12.59
CA PRO A 384 2.99 -7.03 13.37
C PRO A 384 1.90 -7.43 14.36
N TYR A 385 1.22 -8.55 14.11
CA TYR A 385 0.24 -9.16 15.01
C TYR A 385 0.87 -10.33 15.76
N ALA A 386 1.48 -10.04 16.89
CA ALA A 386 2.18 -11.03 17.68
C ALA A 386 2.02 -10.79 19.20
N VAL A 387 2.20 -11.83 19.95
CA VAL A 387 2.43 -11.74 21.40
C VAL A 387 3.94 -11.79 21.63
N ILE A 388 4.48 -10.80 22.31
CA ILE A 388 5.90 -10.76 22.65
C ILE A 388 6.05 -11.25 24.08
N LEU A 389 6.85 -12.28 24.26
CA LEU A 389 7.18 -12.84 25.57
C LEU A 389 8.65 -12.57 25.88
N PHE A 390 8.91 -11.79 26.89
CA PHE A 390 10.21 -11.66 27.53
C PHE A 390 10.27 -12.69 28.65
N ASP A 391 10.95 -13.81 28.41
CA ASP A 391 11.09 -14.88 29.39
C ASP A 391 12.32 -14.64 30.26
N GLU A 392 12.24 -14.97 31.55
CA GLU A 392 13.33 -14.76 32.56
C GLU A 392 13.83 -13.30 32.61
N ILE A 393 12.88 -12.35 32.64
CA ILE A 393 13.15 -10.91 32.57
C ILE A 393 14.10 -10.42 33.66
N GLU A 394 14.15 -11.11 34.80
CA GLU A 394 15.06 -10.84 35.94
C GLU A 394 16.54 -11.05 35.61
N LYS A 395 16.85 -11.78 34.53
CA LYS A 395 18.23 -12.00 34.07
C LYS A 395 18.72 -10.93 33.11
N ALA A 396 17.83 -10.08 32.64
CA ALA A 396 18.17 -9.00 31.70
C ALA A 396 19.06 -7.95 32.37
N LEU A 397 19.98 -7.37 31.59
CA LEU A 397 20.71 -6.19 32.04
C LEU A 397 19.75 -5.03 32.33
N PRO A 398 19.93 -4.21 33.38
CA PRO A 398 19.05 -3.06 33.65
C PRO A 398 18.86 -2.10 32.46
N ASP A 399 19.88 -1.91 31.62
CA ASP A 399 19.83 -1.08 30.44
C ASP A 399 18.82 -1.60 29.38
N VAL A 400 18.63 -2.90 29.32
CA VAL A 400 17.64 -3.55 28.41
C VAL A 400 16.22 -3.28 28.87
N LEU A 401 15.99 -3.12 30.19
CA LEU A 401 14.67 -2.84 30.74
C LEU A 401 14.21 -1.38 30.50
N ASN A 402 15.12 -0.50 30.09
CA ASN A 402 14.84 0.91 29.80
C ASN A 402 14.52 1.17 28.32
N VAL A 403 14.54 0.13 27.49
CA VAL A 403 14.21 0.19 26.06
C VAL A 403 12.71 0.02 25.84
#